data_c76e7eed4c18102903220bf66b282107
#
_entry.id   c76e7eed4c18102903220bf66b282107
#
_cell.length_a   1.000
_cell.length_b   1.000
_cell.length_c   1.000
_cell.angle_alpha   90.00
_cell.angle_beta   90.00
_cell.angle_gamma   90.00
#
_symmetry.space_group_name_H-M   'P 1'
#
loop_
_entity.id
_entity.type
_entity.pdbx_description
1 polymer ?
#
loop_
_entity_poly.entity_id
_entity_poly.type
_entity_poly.pdbx_seq_one_letter_code
_entity_poly.pdbx_strand_id
1 'polypeptide(L)'
;MAKEQNAKRSDDVTDEMWEQVNKFNRDMVHDYLSNQTHLSDKSLVGYTSALRIYFWWVKENLNNKNCIEIKKKEFLRYLNWLTNRGLSESAIRFKKSSVSAFNKFIESYYEEEYPLFRNYVTSEMRIATTGKVHEKVPLTEAEIDFLCEELEKREEWEKIAYIKFTYSTGCRRAEARQLLKEVVNYEPKKTVVKLKDENGVEYEVESVSYKTHDIRCKGRSKLGKVRKLQFGQDVMDALNKWLEVRGEDDCPYMFVVKYSTGEVHQVGEDTFNGWCQGLFTNILGSRVNPHRFRMSRATNLVCEHGRPIETAQKLLGHESSETTQIYVIREDLEDADDAFV
;
A
#
# COMPACT_ATOMS: atom_id res chain seq x y z
N MET A 1 19.04 0.78 -22.58
CA MET A 1 17.64 0.46 -22.12
C MET A 1 17.70 -0.86 -21.38
N ALA A 2 17.72 -0.85 -20.04
CA ALA A 2 17.60 -2.06 -19.23
C ALA A 2 16.16 -2.54 -19.33
N LYS A 3 15.94 -3.76 -19.82
CA LYS A 3 14.61 -4.39 -19.79
C LYS A 3 14.16 -4.47 -18.33
N GLU A 4 13.02 -3.84 -18.00
CA GLU A 4 12.34 -4.03 -16.72
C GLU A 4 12.11 -5.53 -16.52
N GLN A 5 12.86 -6.13 -15.61
CA GLN A 5 12.59 -7.49 -15.16
C GLN A 5 11.37 -7.40 -14.24
N ASN A 6 10.19 -7.73 -14.77
CA ASN A 6 9.02 -7.96 -13.94
C ASN A 6 9.37 -9.03 -12.89
N ALA A 7 9.26 -8.67 -11.61
CA ALA A 7 9.48 -9.62 -10.52
C ALA A 7 8.59 -10.84 -10.74
N LYS A 8 9.19 -12.01 -10.89
CA LYS A 8 8.45 -13.26 -11.05
C LYS A 8 7.60 -13.50 -9.82
N ARG A 9 6.29 -13.66 -10.03
CA ARG A 9 5.39 -14.15 -8.99
C ARG A 9 5.65 -15.64 -8.80
N SER A 10 5.69 -16.13 -7.54
CA SER A 10 5.70 -17.57 -7.32
C SER A 10 4.34 -18.14 -7.71
N ASP A 11 4.34 -19.31 -8.35
CA ASP A 11 3.11 -20.01 -8.70
C ASP A 11 2.31 -20.29 -7.43
N ASP A 12 1.01 -20.14 -7.49
CA ASP A 12 0.13 -20.45 -6.38
C ASP A 12 0.02 -21.97 -6.23
N VAL A 13 -0.02 -22.46 -5.00
CA VAL A 13 -0.23 -23.87 -4.67
C VAL A 13 -1.72 -24.14 -4.69
N THR A 14 -2.19 -24.97 -5.63
CA THR A 14 -3.62 -25.36 -5.74
C THR A 14 -4.04 -26.24 -4.56
N ASP A 15 -5.34 -26.44 -4.39
CA ASP A 15 -5.84 -27.32 -3.33
C ASP A 15 -5.42 -28.78 -3.55
N GLU A 16 -5.39 -29.26 -4.81
CA GLU A 16 -4.89 -30.61 -5.16
C GLU A 16 -3.40 -30.76 -4.84
N MET A 17 -2.60 -29.74 -5.03
CA MET A 17 -1.19 -29.74 -4.63
C MET A 17 -1.06 -29.75 -3.11
N TRP A 18 -1.90 -28.95 -2.43
CA TRP A 18 -1.90 -28.86 -0.97
C TRP A 18 -2.25 -30.20 -0.31
N GLU A 19 -3.21 -30.93 -0.85
CA GLU A 19 -3.57 -32.26 -0.36
C GLU A 19 -2.43 -33.30 -0.42
N GLN A 20 -1.43 -33.09 -1.27
CA GLN A 20 -0.24 -33.94 -1.34
C GLN A 20 0.82 -33.62 -0.27
N VAL A 21 0.74 -32.47 0.38
CA VAL A 21 1.56 -32.16 1.56
C VAL A 21 1.12 -33.07 2.70
N ASN A 22 2.05 -33.57 3.51
CA ASN A 22 1.73 -34.50 4.58
C ASN A 22 0.70 -33.91 5.56
N LYS A 23 -0.15 -34.78 6.12
CA LYS A 23 -1.25 -34.36 6.99
C LYS A 23 -0.76 -33.59 8.21
N PHE A 24 0.37 -33.99 8.80
CA PHE A 24 0.94 -33.32 9.96
C PHE A 24 1.20 -31.83 9.70
N ASN A 25 1.87 -31.50 8.60
CA ASN A 25 2.15 -30.10 8.24
C ASN A 25 0.87 -29.32 7.92
N ARG A 26 -0.10 -29.95 7.27
CA ARG A 26 -1.39 -29.32 6.96
C ARG A 26 -2.19 -28.98 8.23
N ASP A 27 -2.25 -29.92 9.16
CA ASP A 27 -2.93 -29.75 10.44
C ASP A 27 -2.27 -28.62 11.28
N MET A 28 -0.93 -28.60 11.37
CA MET A 28 -0.18 -27.56 12.07
C MET A 28 -0.38 -26.17 11.45
N VAL A 29 -0.39 -26.09 10.12
CA VAL A 29 -0.67 -24.82 9.42
C VAL A 29 -2.10 -24.36 9.66
N HIS A 30 -3.07 -25.28 9.62
CA HIS A 30 -4.47 -24.98 9.89
C HIS A 30 -4.65 -24.44 11.32
N ASP A 31 -4.05 -25.13 12.31
CA ASP A 31 -4.12 -24.69 13.70
C ASP A 31 -3.48 -23.31 13.90
N TYR A 32 -2.27 -23.09 13.35
CA TYR A 32 -1.64 -21.78 13.38
C TYR A 32 -2.53 -20.67 12.82
N LEU A 33 -3.07 -20.85 11.62
CA LEU A 33 -3.89 -19.84 10.95
C LEU A 33 -5.22 -19.56 11.67
N SER A 34 -5.86 -20.61 12.22
CA SER A 34 -7.11 -20.49 12.99
C SER A 34 -6.92 -19.67 14.28
N ASN A 35 -5.74 -19.70 14.87
CA ASN A 35 -5.40 -18.94 16.07
C ASN A 35 -4.97 -17.49 15.78
N GLN A 36 -4.83 -17.08 14.51
CA GLN A 36 -4.44 -15.69 14.16
C GLN A 36 -5.64 -14.73 14.08
N THR A 37 -6.49 -14.72 15.08
CA THR A 37 -7.75 -13.93 15.12
C THR A 37 -7.54 -12.41 15.06
N HIS A 38 -6.34 -11.94 15.39
CA HIS A 38 -5.96 -10.52 15.37
C HIS A 38 -5.55 -10.01 13.98
N LEU A 39 -5.29 -10.92 13.02
CA LEU A 39 -4.89 -10.55 11.66
C LEU A 39 -6.11 -10.21 10.79
N SER A 40 -5.90 -9.32 9.81
CA SER A 40 -6.90 -9.06 8.77
C SER A 40 -7.01 -10.24 7.80
N ASP A 41 -8.17 -10.41 7.17
CA ASP A 41 -8.40 -11.48 6.19
C ASP A 41 -7.36 -11.46 5.05
N LYS A 42 -6.97 -10.26 4.57
CA LYS A 42 -5.89 -10.10 3.57
C LYS A 42 -4.54 -10.58 4.09
N SER A 43 -4.24 -10.36 5.36
CA SER A 43 -3.01 -10.87 5.97
C SER A 43 -3.05 -12.39 6.07
N LEU A 44 -4.18 -12.97 6.49
CA LEU A 44 -4.38 -14.43 6.54
C LEU A 44 -4.20 -15.07 5.18
N VAL A 45 -4.78 -14.52 4.11
CA VAL A 45 -4.57 -15.00 2.73
C VAL A 45 -3.07 -14.98 2.37
N GLY A 46 -2.37 -13.90 2.72
CA GLY A 46 -0.93 -13.80 2.47
C GLY A 46 -0.11 -14.87 3.23
N TYR A 47 -0.39 -15.07 4.52
CA TYR A 47 0.27 -16.12 5.32
C TYR A 47 -0.05 -17.52 4.80
N THR A 48 -1.31 -17.78 4.45
CA THR A 48 -1.74 -19.06 3.86
C THR A 48 -0.96 -19.37 2.59
N SER A 49 -0.90 -18.42 1.65
CA SER A 49 -0.15 -18.58 0.42
C SER A 49 1.36 -18.81 0.69
N ALA A 50 1.95 -18.05 1.59
CA ALA A 50 3.37 -18.18 1.92
C ALA A 50 3.70 -19.55 2.54
N LEU A 51 2.87 -20.06 3.45
CA LEU A 51 3.07 -21.36 4.09
C LEU A 51 2.76 -22.52 3.14
N ARG A 52 1.75 -22.43 2.29
CA ARG A 52 1.49 -23.43 1.23
C ARG A 52 2.67 -23.56 0.29
N ILE A 53 3.24 -22.46 -0.18
CA ILE A 53 4.43 -22.45 -1.05
C ILE A 53 5.63 -23.09 -0.32
N TYR A 54 5.82 -22.77 0.96
CA TYR A 54 6.90 -23.35 1.73
C TYR A 54 6.77 -24.86 1.89
N PHE A 55 5.60 -25.35 2.29
CA PHE A 55 5.40 -26.78 2.51
C PHE A 55 5.30 -27.59 1.20
N TRP A 56 4.87 -26.96 0.12
CA TRP A 56 5.00 -27.56 -1.19
C TRP A 56 6.48 -27.76 -1.57
N TRP A 57 7.30 -26.73 -1.32
CA TRP A 57 8.75 -26.86 -1.52
C TRP A 57 9.36 -27.96 -0.62
N VAL A 58 8.94 -28.07 0.63
CA VAL A 58 9.36 -29.14 1.56
C VAL A 58 8.98 -30.51 1.02
N LYS A 59 7.78 -30.66 0.48
CA LYS A 59 7.31 -31.89 -0.14
C LYS A 59 8.22 -32.30 -1.29
N GLU A 60 8.53 -31.38 -2.19
CA GLU A 60 9.31 -31.63 -3.39
C GLU A 60 10.83 -31.83 -3.13
N ASN A 61 11.38 -31.17 -2.11
CA ASN A 61 12.84 -31.09 -1.91
C ASN A 61 13.35 -31.77 -0.63
N LEU A 62 12.47 -32.08 0.33
CA LEU A 62 12.81 -32.66 1.63
C LEU A 62 11.98 -33.92 1.94
N ASN A 63 11.52 -34.61 0.91
CA ASN A 63 10.75 -35.83 1.04
C ASN A 63 9.54 -35.72 1.98
N ASN A 64 8.80 -34.59 1.84
CA ASN A 64 7.59 -34.30 2.63
C ASN A 64 7.78 -34.36 4.17
N LYS A 65 8.93 -33.91 4.63
CA LYS A 65 9.37 -33.93 6.04
C LYS A 65 8.41 -33.15 6.94
N ASN A 66 8.22 -33.60 8.17
CA ASN A 66 7.44 -32.86 9.18
C ASN A 66 8.13 -31.53 9.55
N CYS A 67 7.34 -30.50 9.81
CA CYS A 67 7.85 -29.16 10.09
C CYS A 67 8.80 -29.12 11.30
N ILE A 68 8.56 -29.95 12.30
CA ILE A 68 9.39 -30.05 13.53
C ILE A 68 10.76 -30.69 13.31
N GLU A 69 10.97 -31.37 12.18
CA GLU A 69 12.22 -32.05 11.83
C GLU A 69 13.11 -31.22 10.90
N ILE A 70 12.61 -30.09 10.40
CA ILE A 70 13.32 -29.24 9.45
C ILE A 70 14.45 -28.50 10.17
N LYS A 71 15.62 -28.45 9.55
CA LYS A 71 16.83 -27.85 10.11
C LYS A 71 17.14 -26.49 9.46
N LYS A 72 17.90 -25.63 10.16
CA LYS A 72 18.39 -24.34 9.66
C LYS A 72 18.96 -24.41 8.23
N LYS A 73 19.78 -25.43 7.94
CA LYS A 73 20.41 -25.60 6.61
C LYS A 73 19.39 -25.89 5.51
N GLU A 74 18.32 -26.62 5.83
CA GLU A 74 17.26 -26.96 4.87
C GLU A 74 16.41 -25.71 4.57
N PHE A 75 16.11 -24.91 5.57
CA PHE A 75 15.41 -23.63 5.36
C PHE A 75 16.25 -22.62 4.57
N LEU A 76 17.57 -22.58 4.79
CA LEU A 76 18.46 -21.73 3.97
C LEU A 76 18.41 -22.15 2.48
N ARG A 77 18.29 -23.46 2.16
CA ARG A 77 18.08 -23.94 0.78
C ARG A 77 16.77 -23.43 0.18
N TYR A 78 15.70 -23.32 0.99
CA TYR A 78 14.45 -22.70 0.56
C TYR A 78 14.63 -21.23 0.21
N LEU A 79 15.31 -20.44 1.05
CA LEU A 79 15.59 -19.02 0.76
C LEU A 79 16.40 -18.86 -0.53
N ASN A 80 17.44 -19.68 -0.73
CA ASN A 80 18.22 -19.67 -1.97
C ASN A 80 17.37 -20.05 -3.19
N TRP A 81 16.45 -21.01 -3.05
CA TRP A 81 15.52 -21.38 -4.10
C TRP A 81 14.62 -20.21 -4.49
N LEU A 82 14.07 -19.44 -3.51
CA LEU A 82 13.28 -18.24 -3.79
C LEU A 82 14.10 -17.18 -4.53
N THR A 83 15.35 -16.97 -4.11
CA THR A 83 16.29 -16.03 -4.75
C THR A 83 16.57 -16.43 -6.20
N ASN A 84 16.89 -17.70 -6.44
CA ASN A 84 17.18 -18.21 -7.78
C ASN A 84 15.98 -18.16 -8.73
N ARG A 85 14.76 -18.16 -8.19
CA ARG A 85 13.53 -17.93 -8.96
C ARG A 85 13.31 -16.46 -9.34
N GLY A 86 14.14 -15.55 -8.85
CA GLY A 86 14.06 -14.11 -9.15
C GLY A 86 12.96 -13.38 -8.39
N LEU A 87 12.56 -13.86 -7.20
CA LEU A 87 11.64 -13.11 -6.35
C LEU A 87 12.31 -11.85 -5.80
N SER A 88 11.52 -10.80 -5.60
CA SER A 88 12.02 -9.58 -4.96
C SER A 88 12.41 -9.81 -3.49
N GLU A 89 13.37 -9.05 -3.00
CA GLU A 89 13.80 -9.11 -1.59
C GLU A 89 12.61 -8.99 -0.62
N SER A 90 11.67 -8.09 -0.87
CA SER A 90 10.49 -7.91 -0.04
C SER A 90 9.58 -9.14 -0.03
N ALA A 91 9.41 -9.83 -1.18
CA ALA A 91 8.64 -11.06 -1.26
C ALA A 91 9.32 -12.20 -0.49
N ILE A 92 10.66 -12.31 -0.57
CA ILE A 92 11.43 -13.31 0.18
C ILE A 92 11.37 -13.00 1.68
N ARG A 93 11.52 -11.73 2.09
CA ARG A 93 11.38 -11.31 3.49
C ARG A 93 10.01 -11.67 4.07
N PHE A 94 8.93 -11.43 3.30
CA PHE A 94 7.59 -11.79 3.72
C PHE A 94 7.45 -13.30 3.93
N LYS A 95 7.92 -14.13 2.99
CA LYS A 95 7.89 -15.59 3.12
C LYS A 95 8.74 -16.09 4.29
N LYS A 96 9.94 -15.52 4.49
CA LYS A 96 10.79 -15.81 5.65
C LYS A 96 10.09 -15.49 6.97
N SER A 97 9.47 -14.30 7.08
CA SER A 97 8.76 -13.89 8.29
C SER A 97 7.52 -14.74 8.56
N SER A 98 6.81 -15.18 7.52
CA SER A 98 5.64 -16.06 7.66
C SER A 98 6.04 -17.42 8.27
N VAL A 99 7.11 -18.03 7.77
CA VAL A 99 7.63 -19.30 8.34
C VAL A 99 8.17 -19.09 9.76
N SER A 100 8.84 -17.96 10.02
CA SER A 100 9.32 -17.64 11.38
C SER A 100 8.16 -17.48 12.37
N ALA A 101 7.08 -16.83 11.97
CA ALA A 101 5.91 -16.66 12.83
C ALA A 101 5.20 -18.00 13.10
N PHE A 102 5.09 -18.86 12.08
CA PHE A 102 4.59 -20.22 12.24
C PHE A 102 5.46 -21.06 13.19
N ASN A 103 6.79 -21.02 13.03
CA ASN A 103 7.71 -21.74 13.92
C ASN A 103 7.65 -21.24 15.36
N LYS A 104 7.51 -19.92 15.56
CA LYS A 104 7.33 -19.34 16.92
C LYS A 104 6.04 -19.82 17.56
N PHE A 105 4.97 -19.99 16.78
CA PHE A 105 3.74 -20.56 17.29
C PHE A 105 3.94 -22.00 17.78
N ILE A 106 4.62 -22.84 17.01
CA ILE A 106 4.94 -24.21 17.44
C ILE A 106 5.82 -24.18 18.71
N GLU A 107 6.89 -23.39 18.70
CA GLU A 107 7.82 -23.27 19.82
C GLU A 107 7.12 -22.83 21.13
N SER A 108 6.07 -22.00 21.04
CA SER A 108 5.37 -21.44 22.21
C SER A 108 4.16 -22.25 22.66
N TYR A 109 3.41 -22.86 21.73
CA TYR A 109 2.14 -23.51 22.05
C TYR A 109 2.18 -25.04 21.99
N TYR A 110 3.25 -25.61 21.47
CA TYR A 110 3.50 -27.04 21.39
C TYR A 110 4.80 -27.44 22.15
N GLU A 111 5.18 -26.63 23.16
CA GLU A 111 6.40 -26.87 23.95
C GLU A 111 6.33 -28.20 24.71
N GLU A 112 5.16 -28.60 25.18
CA GLU A 112 4.96 -29.86 25.91
C GLU A 112 5.13 -31.08 24.99
N GLU A 113 4.61 -31.01 23.75
CA GLU A 113 4.71 -32.09 22.78
C GLU A 113 6.06 -32.15 22.08
N TYR A 114 6.67 -30.97 21.86
CA TYR A 114 7.95 -30.84 21.13
C TYR A 114 8.98 -30.01 21.90
N PRO A 115 9.42 -30.43 23.09
CA PRO A 115 10.26 -29.62 23.98
C PRO A 115 11.63 -29.27 23.40
N LEU A 116 12.10 -30.03 22.40
CA LEU A 116 13.38 -29.78 21.72
C LEU A 116 13.24 -28.94 20.45
N PHE A 117 12.02 -28.64 20.02
CA PHE A 117 11.83 -27.81 18.83
C PHE A 117 12.26 -26.36 19.13
N ARG A 118 12.97 -25.78 18.18
CA ARG A 118 13.34 -24.35 18.21
C ARG A 118 13.13 -23.76 16.84
N ASN A 119 12.71 -22.51 16.81
CA ASN A 119 12.56 -21.77 15.56
C ASN A 119 13.88 -21.75 14.79
N TYR A 120 13.93 -22.46 13.69
CA TYR A 120 15.11 -22.54 12.82
C TYR A 120 15.30 -21.31 11.91
N VAL A 121 14.34 -20.39 11.86
CA VAL A 121 14.45 -19.14 11.06
C VAL A 121 15.12 -18.07 11.91
N THR A 122 16.37 -17.73 11.59
CA THR A 122 17.15 -16.77 12.39
C THR A 122 17.38 -15.46 11.67
N SER A 123 17.73 -14.40 12.40
CA SER A 123 18.09 -13.07 11.87
C SER A 123 19.34 -13.12 10.98
N GLU A 124 20.28 -14.01 11.28
CA GLU A 124 21.54 -14.19 10.56
C GLU A 124 21.37 -14.68 9.12
N MET A 125 20.20 -15.27 8.78
CA MET A 125 19.89 -15.70 7.42
C MET A 125 19.65 -14.48 6.55
N ARG A 126 20.71 -14.00 5.91
CA ARG A 126 20.67 -12.85 5.00
C ARG A 126 19.93 -13.22 3.72
N ILE A 127 19.15 -12.28 3.21
CA ILE A 127 18.51 -12.35 1.89
C ILE A 127 19.39 -11.52 0.97
N ALA A 128 19.70 -12.05 -0.20
CA ALA A 128 20.44 -11.29 -1.20
C ALA A 128 19.66 -10.03 -1.58
N THR A 129 20.34 -8.87 -1.56
CA THR A 129 19.77 -7.61 -2.00
C THR A 129 19.63 -7.66 -3.52
N THR A 130 18.43 -7.82 -4.01
CA THR A 130 18.12 -7.62 -5.41
C THR A 130 18.00 -6.12 -5.63
N GLY A 131 18.57 -5.58 -6.71
CA GLY A 131 18.47 -4.16 -7.03
C GLY A 131 17.02 -3.67 -6.99
N LYS A 132 16.80 -2.36 -6.78
CA LYS A 132 15.46 -1.77 -6.77
C LYS A 132 14.74 -2.12 -8.06
N VAL A 133 13.63 -2.86 -7.97
CA VAL A 133 12.85 -3.30 -9.12
C VAL A 133 12.17 -2.13 -9.82
N HIS A 134 11.88 -1.06 -9.07
CA HIS A 134 11.29 0.19 -9.57
C HIS A 134 11.85 1.36 -8.79
N GLU A 135 12.32 2.37 -9.51
CA GLU A 135 12.61 3.67 -8.93
C GLU A 135 11.30 4.33 -8.49
N LYS A 136 11.30 4.87 -7.27
CA LYS A 136 10.14 5.57 -6.73
C LYS A 136 10.26 7.04 -7.08
N VAL A 137 9.84 7.42 -8.28
CA VAL A 137 9.81 8.82 -8.69
C VAL A 137 8.45 9.41 -8.33
N PRO A 138 8.40 10.49 -7.51
CA PRO A 138 7.16 11.20 -7.24
C PRO A 138 6.65 11.88 -8.52
N LEU A 139 5.37 12.21 -8.56
CA LEU A 139 4.81 13.11 -9.57
C LEU A 139 5.00 14.55 -9.09
N THR A 140 5.44 15.41 -9.97
CA THR A 140 5.42 16.86 -9.74
C THR A 140 3.99 17.40 -9.76
N GLU A 141 3.75 18.58 -9.20
CA GLU A 141 2.44 19.23 -9.29
C GLU A 141 2.06 19.51 -10.74
N ALA A 142 3.01 19.93 -11.56
CA ALA A 142 2.81 20.14 -13.00
C ALA A 142 2.38 18.85 -13.74
N GLU A 143 2.94 17.69 -13.40
CA GLU A 143 2.49 16.42 -13.98
C GLU A 143 1.07 16.04 -13.55
N ILE A 144 0.68 16.38 -12.32
CA ILE A 144 -0.67 16.13 -11.79
C ILE A 144 -1.67 17.05 -12.49
N ASP A 145 -1.34 18.32 -12.66
CA ASP A 145 -2.19 19.29 -13.35
C ASP A 145 -2.34 18.92 -14.82
N PHE A 146 -1.25 18.59 -15.50
CA PHE A 146 -1.28 18.08 -16.89
C PHE A 146 -2.18 16.84 -17.03
N LEU A 147 -2.07 15.89 -16.07
CA LEU A 147 -2.94 14.71 -16.07
C LEU A 147 -4.41 15.07 -15.94
N CYS A 148 -4.74 16.03 -15.05
CA CYS A 148 -6.11 16.49 -14.88
C CYS A 148 -6.62 17.20 -16.13
N GLU A 149 -5.83 18.06 -16.78
CA GLU A 149 -6.19 18.74 -18.04
C GLU A 149 -6.48 17.74 -19.17
N GLU A 150 -5.65 16.71 -19.31
CA GLU A 150 -5.84 15.66 -20.31
C GLU A 150 -7.08 14.80 -20.05
N LEU A 151 -7.44 14.60 -18.78
CA LEU A 151 -8.67 13.92 -18.38
C LEU A 151 -9.90 14.80 -18.58
N GLU A 152 -9.79 16.12 -18.38
CA GLU A 152 -10.87 17.09 -18.64
C GLU A 152 -11.25 17.12 -20.12
N LYS A 153 -10.27 17.15 -21.03
CA LYS A 153 -10.48 17.04 -22.49
C LYS A 153 -11.24 15.77 -22.88
N ARG A 154 -11.24 14.75 -22.03
CA ARG A 154 -11.90 13.45 -22.23
C ARG A 154 -13.18 13.30 -21.42
N GLU A 155 -13.58 14.35 -20.70
CA GLU A 155 -14.74 14.38 -19.80
C GLU A 155 -14.70 13.31 -18.70
N GLU A 156 -13.49 12.91 -18.27
CA GLU A 156 -13.25 11.87 -17.26
C GLU A 156 -13.32 12.43 -15.83
N TRP A 157 -14.42 13.07 -15.49
CA TRP A 157 -14.61 13.85 -14.28
C TRP A 157 -14.45 13.03 -12.98
N GLU A 158 -14.89 11.77 -12.99
CA GLU A 158 -14.70 10.87 -11.83
C GLU A 158 -13.21 10.65 -11.52
N LYS A 159 -12.40 10.50 -12.56
CA LYS A 159 -10.96 10.26 -12.42
C LYS A 159 -10.23 11.52 -11.97
N ILE A 160 -10.68 12.71 -12.42
CA ILE A 160 -10.16 14.00 -11.90
C ILE A 160 -10.48 14.14 -10.42
N ALA A 161 -11.73 13.91 -10.01
CA ALA A 161 -12.14 13.95 -8.61
C ALA A 161 -11.31 12.96 -7.75
N TYR A 162 -11.07 11.75 -8.26
CA TYR A 162 -10.21 10.77 -7.61
C TYR A 162 -8.78 11.26 -7.43
N ILE A 163 -8.15 11.81 -8.47
CA ILE A 163 -6.77 12.32 -8.42
C ILE A 163 -6.67 13.47 -7.43
N LYS A 164 -7.52 14.48 -7.56
CA LYS A 164 -7.55 15.67 -6.67
C LYS A 164 -7.72 15.23 -5.20
N PHE A 165 -8.68 14.36 -4.91
CA PHE A 165 -8.91 13.86 -3.56
C PHE A 165 -7.75 13.05 -3.00
N THR A 166 -7.23 12.09 -3.78
CA THR A 166 -6.15 11.21 -3.29
C THR A 166 -4.82 11.93 -3.17
N TYR A 167 -4.51 12.86 -4.06
CA TYR A 167 -3.32 13.69 -3.95
C TYR A 167 -3.43 14.64 -2.76
N SER A 168 -4.50 15.41 -2.65
CA SER A 168 -4.67 16.38 -1.57
C SER A 168 -4.60 15.74 -0.17
N THR A 169 -5.30 14.63 0.03
CA THR A 169 -5.37 13.94 1.32
C THR A 169 -4.22 12.96 1.58
N GLY A 170 -3.49 12.57 0.56
CA GLY A 170 -2.50 11.49 0.62
C GLY A 170 -3.11 10.15 1.06
N CYS A 171 -4.41 9.92 0.89
CA CYS A 171 -5.08 8.71 1.35
C CYS A 171 -4.68 7.46 0.55
N ARG A 172 -4.93 6.28 1.14
CA ARG A 172 -4.77 5.02 0.43
C ARG A 172 -6.01 4.72 -0.41
N ARG A 173 -5.87 3.90 -1.47
CA ARG A 173 -7.00 3.50 -2.33
C ARG A 173 -8.20 2.94 -1.57
N ALA A 174 -7.96 2.13 -0.53
CA ALA A 174 -9.03 1.58 0.31
C ALA A 174 -9.69 2.65 1.20
N GLU A 175 -9.03 3.75 1.48
CA GLU A 175 -9.55 4.92 2.19
C GLU A 175 -10.39 5.77 1.22
N ALA A 176 -9.88 6.06 0.01
CA ALA A 176 -10.62 6.78 -1.03
C ALA A 176 -11.93 6.07 -1.42
N ARG A 177 -11.91 4.75 -1.51
CA ARG A 177 -13.11 3.95 -1.83
C ARG A 177 -14.26 4.15 -0.85
N GLN A 178 -13.99 4.50 0.40
CA GLN A 178 -15.00 4.71 1.45
C GLN A 178 -15.67 6.08 1.39
N LEU A 179 -15.19 7.01 0.55
CA LEU A 179 -15.74 8.35 0.47
C LEU A 179 -17.22 8.31 0.06
N LEU A 180 -18.08 8.94 0.87
CA LEU A 180 -19.52 9.05 0.61
C LEU A 180 -19.81 10.34 -0.17
N LYS A 181 -20.82 10.28 -1.08
CA LYS A 181 -21.22 11.43 -1.89
C LYS A 181 -21.77 12.61 -1.07
N GLU A 182 -22.29 12.34 0.13
CA GLU A 182 -22.79 13.38 1.03
C GLU A 182 -21.71 14.37 1.52
N VAL A 183 -20.42 14.05 1.32
CA VAL A 183 -19.31 14.92 1.74
C VAL A 183 -19.39 16.32 1.12
N VAL A 184 -20.02 16.46 -0.04
CA VAL A 184 -20.20 17.77 -0.70
C VAL A 184 -21.15 18.69 0.03
N ASN A 185 -21.94 18.16 0.96
CA ASN A 185 -22.88 18.91 1.79
C ASN A 185 -22.27 19.33 3.16
N TYR A 186 -20.99 19.01 3.38
CA TYR A 186 -20.35 19.30 4.66
C TYR A 186 -19.85 20.75 4.70
N GLU A 187 -20.02 21.41 5.83
CA GLU A 187 -19.59 22.78 6.03
C GLU A 187 -18.06 22.91 6.06
N PRO A 188 -17.51 23.95 5.42
CA PRO A 188 -16.09 24.23 5.45
C PRO A 188 -15.63 24.69 6.83
N LYS A 189 -14.42 24.30 7.21
CA LYS A 189 -13.69 24.90 8.31
C LYS A 189 -12.82 26.02 7.77
N LYS A 190 -13.12 27.27 8.18
CA LYS A 190 -12.27 28.43 7.91
C LYS A 190 -11.26 28.62 9.04
N THR A 191 -9.99 28.79 8.68
CA THR A 191 -8.89 28.97 9.64
C THR A 191 -7.92 30.00 9.08
N VAL A 192 -7.50 30.96 9.90
CA VAL A 192 -6.42 31.87 9.52
C VAL A 192 -5.09 31.19 9.79
N VAL A 193 -4.26 31.08 8.76
CA VAL A 193 -2.92 30.48 8.82
C VAL A 193 -1.91 31.57 8.63
N LYS A 194 -0.92 31.65 9.54
CA LYS A 194 0.23 32.54 9.41
C LYS A 194 1.28 31.88 8.55
N LEU A 195 1.63 32.54 7.47
CA LEU A 195 2.71 32.12 6.56
C LEU A 195 3.85 33.15 6.62
N LYS A 196 5.03 32.74 6.20
CA LYS A 196 6.17 33.64 5.99
C LYS A 196 6.49 33.69 4.50
N ASP A 197 6.75 34.89 3.99
CA ASP A 197 7.25 35.09 2.64
C ASP A 197 8.76 34.76 2.55
N GLU A 198 9.34 34.90 1.36
CA GLU A 198 10.76 34.67 1.10
C GLU A 198 11.69 35.59 1.92
N ASN A 199 11.18 36.73 2.40
CA ASN A 199 11.89 37.70 3.22
C ASN A 199 11.68 37.46 4.72
N GLY A 200 10.90 36.42 5.11
CA GLY A 200 10.58 36.09 6.49
C GLY A 200 9.46 36.97 7.11
N VAL A 201 8.75 37.76 6.30
CA VAL A 201 7.62 38.59 6.75
C VAL A 201 6.39 37.71 6.93
N GLU A 202 5.78 37.77 8.13
CA GLU A 202 4.56 37.03 8.42
C GLU A 202 3.33 37.71 7.77
N TYR A 203 2.53 36.91 7.08
CA TYR A 203 1.23 37.32 6.54
C TYR A 203 0.16 36.30 6.88
N GLU A 204 -1.09 36.72 6.98
CA GLU A 204 -2.22 35.86 7.30
C GLU A 204 -3.01 35.50 6.03
N VAL A 205 -3.31 34.20 5.89
CA VAL A 205 -4.14 33.69 4.78
C VAL A 205 -5.33 32.95 5.36
N GLU A 206 -6.53 33.23 4.87
CA GLU A 206 -7.71 32.43 5.18
C GLU A 206 -7.60 31.10 4.44
N SER A 207 -7.56 30.01 5.19
CA SER A 207 -7.55 28.65 4.66
C SER A 207 -8.93 28.02 4.84
N VAL A 208 -9.50 27.55 3.73
CA VAL A 208 -10.78 26.82 3.71
C VAL A 208 -10.47 25.33 3.56
N SER A 209 -11.00 24.53 4.46
CA SER A 209 -10.80 23.08 4.43
C SER A 209 -12.05 22.33 4.85
N TYR A 210 -12.20 21.14 4.30
CA TYR A 210 -13.29 20.21 4.59
C TYR A 210 -12.76 18.95 5.26
N LYS A 211 -13.62 18.26 6.00
CA LYS A 211 -13.28 16.95 6.59
C LYS A 211 -14.30 15.91 6.15
N THR A 212 -13.83 14.75 5.81
CA THR A 212 -14.70 13.61 5.51
C THR A 212 -15.44 13.13 6.77
N HIS A 213 -16.43 12.25 6.57
CA HIS A 213 -16.90 11.35 7.62
C HIS A 213 -15.74 10.46 8.11
N ASP A 214 -16.02 9.65 9.10
CA ASP A 214 -15.03 8.71 9.65
C ASP A 214 -14.65 7.63 8.62
N ILE A 215 -13.36 7.59 8.26
CA ILE A 215 -12.82 6.63 7.29
C ILE A 215 -11.94 5.62 8.02
N ARG A 216 -12.17 4.34 7.78
CA ARG A 216 -11.35 3.27 8.32
C ARG A 216 -10.02 3.17 7.57
N CYS A 217 -8.93 3.35 8.28
CA CYS A 217 -7.57 3.29 7.79
C CYS A 217 -6.86 2.01 8.25
N LYS A 218 -5.79 1.64 7.54
CA LYS A 218 -4.94 0.53 7.96
C LYS A 218 -4.34 0.83 9.35
N GLY A 219 -4.49 -0.10 10.29
CA GLY A 219 -3.92 -0.07 11.63
C GLY A 219 -3.35 -1.43 12.02
N ARG A 220 -2.85 -1.54 13.27
CA ARG A 220 -2.27 -2.78 13.79
C ARG A 220 -3.31 -3.83 14.19
N SER A 221 -4.55 -3.41 14.45
CA SER A 221 -5.65 -4.31 14.79
C SER A 221 -6.50 -4.68 13.58
N LYS A 222 -7.30 -5.74 13.69
CA LYS A 222 -8.29 -6.13 12.66
C LYS A 222 -9.28 -5.00 12.34
N LEU A 223 -9.61 -4.17 13.32
CA LEU A 223 -10.52 -3.02 13.17
C LEU A 223 -9.86 -1.83 12.48
N GLY A 224 -8.51 -1.77 12.41
CA GLY A 224 -7.77 -0.63 11.86
C GLY A 224 -7.87 0.62 12.74
N LYS A 225 -7.53 1.76 12.16
CA LYS A 225 -7.73 3.09 12.76
C LYS A 225 -8.85 3.81 12.04
N VAL A 226 -9.55 4.66 12.74
CA VAL A 226 -10.56 5.57 12.16
C VAL A 226 -10.01 6.98 12.18
N ARG A 227 -10.12 7.70 11.07
CA ARG A 227 -9.76 9.12 10.97
C ARG A 227 -10.60 9.84 9.92
N LYS A 228 -10.72 11.15 10.08
CA LYS A 228 -11.25 12.05 9.05
C LYS A 228 -10.11 12.51 8.16
N LEU A 229 -10.34 12.56 6.85
CA LEU A 229 -9.39 13.12 5.89
C LEU A 229 -9.74 14.59 5.66
N GLN A 230 -8.71 15.45 5.53
CA GLN A 230 -8.88 16.87 5.30
C GLN A 230 -8.41 17.24 3.89
N PHE A 231 -9.17 18.10 3.21
CA PHE A 231 -8.90 18.54 1.84
C PHE A 231 -9.38 19.97 1.61
N GLY A 232 -8.92 20.61 0.54
CA GLY A 232 -9.21 22.00 0.20
C GLY A 232 -10.41 22.19 -0.72
N GLN A 233 -10.66 23.45 -1.09
CA GLN A 233 -11.78 23.84 -1.97
C GLN A 233 -11.65 23.23 -3.37
N ASP A 234 -10.45 23.16 -3.91
CA ASP A 234 -10.17 22.58 -5.24
C ASP A 234 -10.64 21.12 -5.38
N VAL A 235 -10.54 20.35 -4.30
CA VAL A 235 -11.07 18.98 -4.25
C VAL A 235 -12.60 19.00 -4.18
N MET A 236 -13.17 19.90 -3.35
CA MET A 236 -14.63 20.03 -3.23
C MET A 236 -15.24 20.37 -4.58
N ASP A 237 -14.63 21.29 -5.34
CA ASP A 237 -15.10 21.68 -6.68
C ASP A 237 -15.05 20.50 -7.67
N ALA A 238 -13.99 19.70 -7.62
CA ALA A 238 -13.87 18.50 -8.45
C ALA A 238 -14.89 17.42 -8.08
N LEU A 239 -15.17 17.23 -6.80
CA LEU A 239 -16.19 16.29 -6.31
C LEU A 239 -17.60 16.73 -6.74
N ASN A 240 -17.91 18.03 -6.61
CA ASN A 240 -19.18 18.60 -7.07
C ASN A 240 -19.35 18.43 -8.58
N LYS A 241 -18.31 18.75 -9.37
CA LYS A 241 -18.35 18.57 -10.84
C LYS A 241 -18.58 17.12 -11.23
N TRP A 242 -17.95 16.18 -10.55
CA TRP A 242 -18.20 14.78 -10.76
C TRP A 242 -19.66 14.39 -10.46
N LEU A 243 -20.22 14.84 -9.33
CA LEU A 243 -21.62 14.55 -8.98
C LEU A 243 -22.62 15.17 -9.95
N GLU A 244 -22.34 16.36 -10.46
CA GLU A 244 -23.15 16.98 -11.53
C GLU A 244 -23.22 16.08 -12.78
N VAL A 245 -22.08 15.57 -13.22
CA VAL A 245 -21.99 14.67 -14.40
C VAL A 245 -22.55 13.28 -14.12
N ARG A 246 -22.34 12.78 -12.93
CA ARG A 246 -22.85 11.49 -12.48
C ARG A 246 -24.36 11.43 -12.50
N GLY A 247 -25.02 12.52 -12.08
CA GLY A 247 -26.47 12.59 -11.89
C GLY A 247 -26.94 11.86 -10.63
N GLU A 248 -28.25 11.74 -10.49
CA GLU A 248 -28.88 11.12 -9.32
C GLU A 248 -28.85 9.59 -9.42
N ASP A 249 -28.52 8.93 -8.33
CA ASP A 249 -28.60 7.48 -8.12
C ASP A 249 -28.62 7.15 -6.62
N ASP A 250 -28.96 5.92 -6.27
CA ASP A 250 -29.11 5.47 -4.88
C ASP A 250 -27.78 5.04 -4.22
N CYS A 251 -26.67 4.96 -4.98
CA CYS A 251 -25.39 4.55 -4.42
C CYS A 251 -24.80 5.65 -3.53
N PRO A 252 -24.54 5.40 -2.24
CA PRO A 252 -24.07 6.41 -1.31
C PRO A 252 -22.58 6.77 -1.49
N TYR A 253 -21.83 5.96 -2.23
CA TYR A 253 -20.38 6.18 -2.38
C TYR A 253 -20.07 7.20 -3.47
N MET A 254 -18.97 7.94 -3.28
CA MET A 254 -18.51 8.95 -4.23
C MET A 254 -18.04 8.34 -5.55
N PHE A 255 -17.27 7.26 -5.49
CA PHE A 255 -16.70 6.60 -6.67
C PHE A 255 -17.45 5.32 -6.99
N VAL A 256 -17.91 5.20 -8.24
CA VAL A 256 -18.87 4.18 -8.65
C VAL A 256 -18.52 3.55 -10.02
N VAL A 257 -19.10 2.39 -10.27
CA VAL A 257 -19.16 1.77 -11.60
C VAL A 257 -20.61 1.72 -12.01
N LYS A 258 -20.90 2.24 -13.20
CA LYS A 258 -22.22 2.12 -13.85
C LYS A 258 -22.20 0.93 -14.80
N TYR A 259 -23.11 0.00 -14.60
CA TYR A 259 -23.28 -1.15 -15.47
C TYR A 259 -24.23 -0.84 -16.63
N SER A 260 -24.15 -1.61 -17.71
CA SER A 260 -25.06 -1.49 -18.85
C SER A 260 -26.53 -1.74 -18.50
N THR A 261 -26.80 -2.40 -17.38
CA THR A 261 -28.13 -2.59 -16.79
C THR A 261 -28.73 -1.33 -16.17
N GLY A 262 -27.94 -0.26 -16.03
CA GLY A 262 -28.29 0.97 -15.32
C GLY A 262 -27.98 0.93 -13.81
N GLU A 263 -27.56 -0.20 -13.28
CA GLU A 263 -27.17 -0.33 -11.86
C GLU A 263 -25.89 0.43 -11.58
N VAL A 264 -25.81 1.07 -10.42
CA VAL A 264 -24.67 1.84 -9.93
C VAL A 264 -24.15 1.22 -8.64
N HIS A 265 -22.91 0.80 -8.64
CA HIS A 265 -22.27 0.17 -7.48
C HIS A 265 -20.97 0.90 -7.10
N GLN A 266 -20.58 0.76 -5.83
CA GLN A 266 -19.27 1.21 -5.38
C GLN A 266 -18.15 0.57 -6.22
N VAL A 267 -17.12 1.36 -6.60
CA VAL A 267 -15.93 0.84 -7.31
C VAL A 267 -15.32 -0.36 -6.60
N GLY A 268 -14.83 -1.31 -7.37
CA GLY A 268 -14.06 -2.44 -6.86
C GLY A 268 -12.69 -2.01 -6.28
N GLU A 269 -12.06 -2.89 -5.53
CA GLU A 269 -10.73 -2.59 -4.95
C GLU A 269 -9.66 -2.33 -6.01
N ASP A 270 -9.76 -2.96 -7.18
CA ASP A 270 -8.76 -2.86 -8.23
C ASP A 270 -9.09 -1.81 -9.30
N THR A 271 -10.26 -1.18 -9.26
CA THR A 271 -10.68 -0.16 -10.23
C THR A 271 -9.66 0.99 -10.31
N PHE A 272 -9.26 1.53 -9.16
CA PHE A 272 -8.26 2.60 -9.11
C PHE A 272 -6.89 2.16 -9.63
N ASN A 273 -6.50 0.92 -9.42
CA ASN A 273 -5.29 0.37 -10.04
C ASN A 273 -5.41 0.32 -11.56
N GLY A 274 -6.58 -0.08 -12.07
CA GLY A 274 -6.87 -0.12 -13.51
C GLY A 274 -6.76 1.28 -14.14
N TRP A 275 -7.33 2.31 -13.50
CA TRP A 275 -7.20 3.70 -13.98
C TRP A 275 -5.75 4.16 -14.02
N CYS A 276 -5.01 3.90 -12.93
CA CYS A 276 -3.61 4.31 -12.83
C CYS A 276 -2.72 3.59 -13.85
N GLN A 277 -2.79 2.25 -13.91
CA GLN A 277 -1.93 1.44 -14.77
C GLN A 277 -2.30 1.54 -16.26
N GLY A 278 -3.56 1.85 -16.55
CA GLY A 278 -4.04 2.07 -17.91
C GLY A 278 -3.92 3.54 -18.31
N LEU A 279 -5.02 4.29 -18.16
CA LEU A 279 -5.16 5.64 -18.72
C LEU A 279 -4.10 6.62 -18.21
N PHE A 280 -3.86 6.68 -16.89
CA PHE A 280 -2.93 7.66 -16.32
C PHE A 280 -1.48 7.37 -16.73
N THR A 281 -1.09 6.10 -16.75
CA THR A 281 0.24 5.68 -17.26
C THR A 281 0.41 6.03 -18.73
N ASN A 282 -0.64 5.87 -19.54
CA ASN A 282 -0.58 6.21 -20.97
C ASN A 282 -0.46 7.73 -21.21
N ILE A 283 -1.15 8.54 -20.41
CA ILE A 283 -1.10 10.01 -20.50
C ILE A 283 0.29 10.53 -20.10
N LEU A 284 0.81 10.06 -18.97
CA LEU A 284 2.09 10.55 -18.43
C LEU A 284 3.33 9.87 -19.04
N GLY A 285 3.16 8.79 -19.81
CA GLY A 285 4.29 8.03 -20.35
C GLY A 285 5.16 7.34 -19.28
N SER A 286 4.75 7.39 -18.01
CA SER A 286 5.45 6.80 -16.88
C SER A 286 4.47 6.01 -16.00
N ARG A 287 4.97 4.92 -15.37
CA ARG A 287 4.12 4.05 -14.56
C ARG A 287 3.47 4.78 -13.39
N VAL A 288 2.13 4.76 -13.35
CA VAL A 288 1.33 5.32 -12.26
C VAL A 288 0.68 4.20 -11.44
N ASN A 289 0.59 4.38 -10.15
CA ASN A 289 -0.19 3.55 -9.24
C ASN A 289 -0.80 4.43 -8.13
N PRO A 290 -1.86 4.00 -7.44
CA PRO A 290 -2.51 4.81 -6.41
C PRO A 290 -1.56 5.28 -5.29
N HIS A 291 -0.53 4.51 -4.99
CA HIS A 291 0.41 4.84 -3.94
C HIS A 291 1.39 5.97 -4.35
N ARG A 292 1.60 6.16 -5.68
CA ARG A 292 2.43 7.24 -6.21
C ARG A 292 1.86 8.62 -5.86
N PHE A 293 0.53 8.83 -5.93
CA PHE A 293 -0.10 10.08 -5.50
C PHE A 293 0.17 10.41 -4.03
N ARG A 294 0.08 9.41 -3.15
CA ARG A 294 0.38 9.58 -1.72
C ARG A 294 1.86 9.94 -1.49
N MET A 295 2.75 9.26 -2.20
CA MET A 295 4.19 9.54 -2.15
C MET A 295 4.48 10.95 -2.66
N SER A 296 3.93 11.32 -3.82
CA SER A 296 4.09 12.65 -4.42
C SER A 296 3.62 13.75 -3.47
N ARG A 297 2.46 13.58 -2.81
CA ARG A 297 1.97 14.55 -1.84
C ARG A 297 2.93 14.76 -0.67
N ALA A 298 3.52 13.67 -0.15
CA ALA A 298 4.50 13.78 0.91
C ALA A 298 5.78 14.50 0.46
N THR A 299 6.30 14.14 -0.71
CA THR A 299 7.50 14.75 -1.27
C THR A 299 7.28 16.23 -1.59
N ASN A 300 6.20 16.56 -2.33
CA ASN A 300 5.95 17.95 -2.75
C ASN A 300 5.68 18.86 -1.55
N LEU A 301 4.98 18.39 -0.49
CA LEU A 301 4.83 19.16 0.75
C LEU A 301 6.17 19.53 1.40
N VAL A 302 7.13 18.63 1.39
CA VAL A 302 8.41 18.86 2.08
C VAL A 302 9.43 19.53 1.15
N CYS A 303 9.56 19.06 -0.09
CA CYS A 303 10.60 19.53 -1.02
C CYS A 303 10.16 20.77 -1.80
N GLU A 304 8.92 20.82 -2.33
CA GLU A 304 8.46 21.95 -3.13
C GLU A 304 7.88 23.08 -2.26
N HIS A 305 7.13 22.71 -1.19
CA HIS A 305 6.49 23.72 -0.32
C HIS A 305 7.26 24.01 0.97
N GLY A 306 8.43 23.43 1.18
CA GLY A 306 9.28 23.67 2.35
C GLY A 306 8.59 23.36 3.69
N ARG A 307 7.56 22.51 3.71
CA ARG A 307 6.85 22.18 4.94
C ARG A 307 7.62 21.18 5.80
N PRO A 308 7.59 21.30 7.11
CA PRO A 308 8.20 20.30 7.99
C PRO A 308 7.66 18.88 7.73
N ILE A 309 8.53 17.87 7.83
CA ILE A 309 8.15 16.46 7.60
C ILE A 309 7.01 15.99 8.51
N GLU A 310 6.89 16.60 9.71
CA GLU A 310 5.82 16.33 10.65
C GLU A 310 4.45 16.74 10.08
N THR A 311 4.39 17.72 9.18
CA THR A 311 3.16 18.11 8.48
C THR A 311 2.73 16.99 7.53
N ALA A 312 3.66 16.47 6.74
CA ALA A 312 3.40 15.31 5.89
C ALA A 312 3.03 14.07 6.72
N GLN A 313 3.71 13.83 7.85
CA GLN A 313 3.40 12.72 8.77
C GLN A 313 1.96 12.80 9.30
N LYS A 314 1.54 13.97 9.76
CA LYS A 314 0.16 14.21 10.27
C LYS A 314 -0.87 14.00 9.17
N LEU A 315 -0.65 14.57 7.99
CA LEU A 315 -1.55 14.43 6.85
C LEU A 315 -1.71 12.95 6.46
N LEU A 316 -0.61 12.23 6.34
CA LEU A 316 -0.60 10.82 5.95
C LEU A 316 -1.09 9.88 7.07
N GLY A 317 -1.10 10.35 8.33
CA GLY A 317 -1.45 9.54 9.50
C GLY A 317 -0.43 8.43 9.78
N HIS A 318 0.87 8.70 9.58
CA HIS A 318 1.95 7.80 9.94
C HIS A 318 2.25 7.87 11.44
N GLU A 319 2.48 6.70 12.05
CA GLU A 319 2.83 6.61 13.48
C GLU A 319 4.28 7.02 13.76
N SER A 320 5.19 6.80 12.78
CA SER A 320 6.58 7.20 12.91
C SER A 320 7.02 8.11 11.75
N SER A 321 7.94 9.01 12.04
CA SER A 321 8.59 9.87 11.05
C SER A 321 9.42 9.07 10.05
N GLU A 322 10.08 7.98 10.48
CA GLU A 322 10.81 7.06 9.60
C GLU A 322 9.96 6.56 8.43
N THR A 323 8.68 6.23 8.71
CA THR A 323 7.74 5.83 7.65
C THR A 323 7.48 6.96 6.67
N THR A 324 7.47 8.22 7.13
CA THR A 324 7.29 9.38 6.27
C THR A 324 8.55 9.68 5.45
N GLN A 325 9.74 9.54 6.03
CA GLN A 325 11.01 9.72 5.34
C GLN A 325 11.16 8.81 4.10
N ILE A 326 10.61 7.58 4.14
CA ILE A 326 10.61 6.67 2.98
C ILE A 326 9.81 7.26 1.80
N TYR A 327 8.86 8.14 2.07
CA TYR A 327 8.01 8.79 1.05
C TYR A 327 8.57 10.12 0.58
N VAL A 328 9.40 10.79 1.37
CA VAL A 328 10.05 12.04 0.98
C VAL A 328 11.34 11.68 0.23
N ILE A 329 11.24 11.72 -1.09
CA ILE A 329 12.37 11.46 -1.98
C ILE A 329 12.98 12.82 -2.30
N ARG A 330 14.18 13.07 -1.77
CA ARG A 330 15.02 14.19 -2.15
C ARG A 330 16.01 13.72 -3.22
N GLU A 331 16.28 14.54 -4.20
CA GLU A 331 17.45 14.37 -5.04
C GLU A 331 18.65 14.85 -4.21
N ASP A 332 19.41 13.89 -3.66
CA ASP A 332 20.56 14.14 -2.76
C ASP A 332 21.71 14.94 -3.42
N LEU A 333 21.57 15.33 -4.69
CA LEU A 333 22.60 16.02 -5.45
C LEU A 333 22.55 17.55 -5.32
N GLU A 334 21.37 18.14 -5.06
CA GLU A 334 21.24 19.60 -4.89
C GLU A 334 21.74 20.07 -3.51
N ASP A 335 21.61 19.24 -2.47
CA ASP A 335 22.10 19.56 -1.11
C ASP A 335 23.64 19.40 -0.96
N ALA A 336 24.34 18.92 -1.98
CA ALA A 336 25.78 18.73 -1.95
C ALA A 336 26.57 19.94 -2.51
N ASP A 337 25.91 20.90 -3.14
CA ASP A 337 26.56 22.08 -3.70
C ASP A 337 27.20 22.97 -2.61
N ASP A 338 26.63 22.98 -1.41
CA ASP A 338 27.21 23.67 -0.23
C ASP A 338 28.53 23.03 0.25
N ALA A 339 28.82 21.80 -0.17
CA ALA A 339 30.08 21.13 0.19
C ALA A 339 31.27 21.61 -0.68
N PHE A 340 31.03 22.39 -1.72
CA PHE A 340 32.04 22.87 -2.68
C PHE A 340 32.26 24.39 -2.63
N VAL A 341 31.67 25.09 -1.64
CA VAL A 341 31.87 26.54 -1.41
C VAL A 341 32.89 26.80 -0.33
#